data_e1619f0696f9f13dc21c4003a360b6a1
#
_entry.id   e1619f0696f9f13dc21c4003a360b6a1
#
_cell.length_a   1.000
_cell.length_b   1.000
_cell.length_c   1.000
_cell.angle_alpha   90.00
_cell.angle_beta   90.00
_cell.angle_gamma   90.00
#
_symmetry.space_group_name_H-M   'P 1'
#
loop_
_entity.id
_entity.type
_entity.pdbx_description
1 polymer ?
#
loop_
_entity_poly.entity_id
_entity_poly.type
_entity_poly.pdbx_seq_one_letter_code
_entity_poly.pdbx_strand_id
1 'polypeptide(L)'
;MRYSAITSFILIFSFSCISQVGIGTITPSPRSVLEISSSSNGGASYGGFLPPRVSTIVQRNMISPGFSDVGMLIFVEAIGCLQLWDGDSWENITCVTVATPEIWINEIHYDNIGTDTGEGFEIAGVAGTDLNDYQMVRYSGNGAGFATTTGVPINLTGFIPNEGTGFGTLATLLPANGLQNDDEGLALVKISTGNVIQFLSYEDSLIATNGPAMGMVSENIGVSESNTTTPVGTSLQLVGTGNEYVDFTWTTGSVASFGATNTGQVIN
;
A
#
# COMPACT_ATOMS: atom_id res chain seq x y z
N MET A 1 29.56 43.85 -76.99
CA MET A 1 28.69 43.22 -75.98
C MET A 1 29.51 42.99 -74.69
N ARG A 2 29.24 43.77 -73.65
CA ARG A 2 29.92 43.61 -72.36
C ARG A 2 29.01 42.81 -71.43
N TYR A 3 29.44 41.62 -71.00
CA TYR A 3 28.73 40.81 -70.02
C TYR A 3 29.14 41.25 -68.66
N SER A 4 28.22 41.83 -67.88
CA SER A 4 28.43 42.15 -66.46
C SER A 4 28.11 40.87 -65.67
N ALA A 5 29.12 40.30 -64.98
CA ALA A 5 28.94 39.18 -64.09
C ALA A 5 28.48 39.70 -62.71
N ILE A 6 27.22 39.39 -62.36
CA ILE A 6 26.70 39.68 -60.99
C ILE A 6 27.12 38.52 -60.12
N THR A 7 28.11 38.76 -59.20
CA THR A 7 28.52 37.83 -58.17
C THR A 7 27.56 37.93 -56.99
N SER A 8 26.67 36.97 -56.89
CA SER A 8 25.72 36.87 -55.75
C SER A 8 26.46 36.32 -54.54
N PHE A 9 26.62 37.17 -53.51
CA PHE A 9 27.25 36.75 -52.23
C PHE A 9 26.16 36.16 -51.35
N ILE A 10 26.16 34.82 -51.22
CA ILE A 10 25.26 34.11 -50.28
C ILE A 10 25.88 34.17 -48.89
N LEU A 11 25.30 34.97 -48.01
CA LEU A 11 25.67 35.02 -46.59
C LEU A 11 25.03 33.82 -45.90
N ILE A 12 25.83 32.82 -45.55
CA ILE A 12 25.39 31.67 -44.75
C ILE A 12 25.41 32.09 -43.27
N PHE A 13 24.26 32.39 -42.72
CA PHE A 13 24.12 32.52 -41.28
C PHE A 13 24.03 31.13 -40.65
N SER A 14 25.06 30.71 -39.96
CA SER A 14 25.01 29.52 -39.08
C SER A 14 24.31 29.92 -37.77
N PHE A 15 23.06 29.50 -37.61
CA PHE A 15 22.39 29.55 -36.33
C PHE A 15 22.90 28.40 -35.46
N SER A 16 23.57 28.72 -34.37
CA SER A 16 23.82 27.73 -33.32
C SER A 16 22.49 27.39 -32.65
N CYS A 17 21.90 26.26 -33.02
CA CYS A 17 20.71 25.74 -32.37
C CYS A 17 21.14 25.14 -31.02
N ILE A 18 20.93 25.86 -29.93
CA ILE A 18 21.09 25.33 -28.60
C ILE A 18 19.82 24.49 -28.34
N SER A 19 19.98 23.17 -28.28
CA SER A 19 18.87 22.24 -28.03
C SER A 19 18.51 22.24 -26.55
N GLN A 20 17.70 23.20 -26.15
CA GLN A 20 17.05 23.23 -24.83
C GLN A 20 15.60 22.77 -24.97
N VAL A 21 15.10 22.05 -23.98
CA VAL A 21 13.70 21.63 -23.93
C VAL A 21 12.97 22.48 -22.89
N GLY A 22 12.03 23.30 -23.35
CA GLY A 22 11.09 24.04 -22.50
C GLY A 22 9.71 23.40 -22.57
N ILE A 23 9.13 23.06 -21.43
CA ILE A 23 7.74 22.63 -21.30
C ILE A 23 6.99 23.74 -20.55
N GLY A 24 5.99 24.34 -21.22
CA GLY A 24 5.25 25.48 -20.66
C GLY A 24 6.01 26.81 -20.66
N THR A 25 7.21 26.88 -21.24
CA THR A 25 8.00 28.10 -21.47
C THR A 25 8.59 28.11 -22.86
N ILE A 26 8.64 29.30 -23.48
CA ILE A 26 9.29 29.54 -24.79
C ILE A 26 10.70 30.14 -24.63
N THR A 27 11.07 30.49 -23.40
CA THR A 27 12.36 31.09 -23.07
C THR A 27 13.00 30.32 -21.89
N PRO A 28 13.43 29.05 -22.14
CA PRO A 28 14.11 28.29 -21.08
C PRO A 28 15.38 28.98 -20.61
N SER A 29 15.74 28.82 -19.35
CA SER A 29 16.99 29.35 -18.80
C SER A 29 18.19 28.83 -19.60
N PRO A 30 19.12 29.70 -20.02
CA PRO A 30 20.29 29.27 -20.79
C PRO A 30 21.23 28.32 -20.02
N ARG A 31 20.93 28.03 -18.75
CA ARG A 31 21.69 27.10 -17.89
C ARG A 31 20.97 25.78 -17.65
N SER A 32 19.76 25.61 -18.22
CA SER A 32 19.01 24.35 -18.14
C SER A 32 18.98 23.65 -19.49
N VAL A 33 19.08 22.33 -19.48
CA VAL A 33 18.82 21.48 -20.68
C VAL A 33 17.33 21.19 -20.80
N LEU A 34 16.65 21.06 -19.67
CA LEU A 34 15.21 20.91 -19.55
C LEU A 34 14.69 21.92 -18.52
N GLU A 35 13.69 22.68 -18.88
CA GLU A 35 12.93 23.55 -17.97
C GLU A 35 11.44 23.27 -18.11
N ILE A 36 10.76 23.04 -16.99
CA ILE A 36 9.33 22.82 -16.91
C ILE A 36 8.70 23.98 -16.13
N SER A 37 7.90 24.79 -16.79
CA SER A 37 7.15 25.87 -16.14
C SER A 37 5.84 25.33 -15.60
N SER A 38 5.52 25.68 -14.36
CA SER A 38 4.25 25.31 -13.73
C SER A 38 3.02 25.97 -14.34
N SER A 39 3.21 27.05 -15.10
CA SER A 39 2.13 27.82 -15.77
C SER A 39 2.29 27.74 -17.27
N SER A 40 1.29 27.17 -17.96
CA SER A 40 1.29 27.01 -19.43
C SER A 40 0.46 28.05 -20.19
N ASN A 41 -0.33 28.90 -19.50
CA ASN A 41 -1.31 29.79 -20.12
C ASN A 41 -1.38 31.17 -19.47
N GLY A 42 -0.22 31.77 -19.21
CA GLY A 42 -0.15 33.13 -18.65
C GLY A 42 -0.61 33.24 -17.19
N GLY A 43 -0.61 32.14 -16.43
CA GLY A 43 -0.99 32.12 -15.03
C GLY A 43 -2.46 31.78 -14.76
N ALA A 44 -3.22 31.37 -15.78
CA ALA A 44 -4.62 30.95 -15.61
C ALA A 44 -4.77 29.55 -14.98
N SER A 45 -3.74 28.71 -15.09
CA SER A 45 -3.67 27.40 -14.40
C SER A 45 -2.22 27.02 -14.10
N TYR A 46 -2.04 26.23 -13.06
CA TYR A 46 -0.74 25.73 -12.62
C TYR A 46 -0.76 24.20 -12.56
N GLY A 47 0.36 23.58 -12.93
CA GLY A 47 0.57 22.14 -12.87
C GLY A 47 1.86 21.79 -12.16
N GLY A 48 1.96 20.58 -11.64
CA GLY A 48 3.18 20.01 -11.06
C GLY A 48 3.92 19.11 -12.05
N PHE A 49 5.14 18.74 -11.69
CA PHE A 49 5.89 17.68 -12.35
C PHE A 49 5.62 16.35 -11.64
N LEU A 50 5.16 15.35 -12.36
CA LEU A 50 5.06 13.98 -11.88
C LEU A 50 6.30 13.20 -12.37
N PRO A 51 7.19 12.80 -11.45
CA PRO A 51 8.32 11.93 -11.82
C PRO A 51 7.81 10.56 -12.28
N PRO A 52 8.65 9.75 -12.94
CA PRO A 52 8.35 8.35 -13.19
C PRO A 52 7.94 7.65 -11.88
N ARG A 53 6.92 6.77 -11.95
CA ARG A 53 6.37 6.08 -10.78
C ARG A 53 6.30 4.59 -10.98
N VAL A 54 6.47 3.85 -9.89
CA VAL A 54 6.22 2.40 -9.81
C VAL A 54 5.39 2.11 -8.57
N SER A 55 4.51 1.14 -8.67
CA SER A 55 3.60 0.81 -7.56
C SER A 55 4.28 0.06 -6.44
N THR A 56 5.34 -0.71 -6.72
CA THR A 56 6.00 -1.56 -5.73
C THR A 56 7.52 -1.44 -5.75
N ILE A 57 8.16 -1.82 -4.63
CA ILE A 57 9.61 -1.96 -4.53
C ILE A 57 10.14 -3.00 -5.52
N VAL A 58 9.38 -4.07 -5.78
CA VAL A 58 9.75 -5.09 -6.76
C VAL A 58 9.89 -4.50 -8.16
N GLN A 59 8.90 -3.70 -8.58
CA GLN A 59 8.96 -3.01 -9.89
C GLN A 59 10.12 -2.02 -9.95
N ARG A 60 10.42 -1.29 -8.87
CA ARG A 60 11.60 -0.43 -8.80
C ARG A 60 12.89 -1.24 -9.01
N ASN A 61 13.02 -2.39 -8.34
CA ASN A 61 14.20 -3.24 -8.46
C ASN A 61 14.39 -3.82 -9.88
N MET A 62 13.32 -3.92 -10.67
CA MET A 62 13.41 -4.36 -12.08
C MET A 62 14.05 -3.30 -12.99
N ILE A 63 14.16 -2.04 -12.57
CA ILE A 63 14.83 -0.99 -13.36
C ILE A 63 16.32 -1.30 -13.51
N SER A 64 16.96 -1.90 -12.48
CA SER A 64 18.37 -2.33 -12.47
C SER A 64 19.33 -1.25 -12.98
N PRO A 65 19.35 -0.03 -12.43
CA PRO A 65 20.23 1.03 -12.90
C PRO A 65 21.70 0.68 -12.62
N GLY A 66 22.60 1.20 -13.49
CA GLY A 66 24.04 1.06 -13.33
C GLY A 66 24.69 2.32 -12.73
N PHE A 67 26.01 2.29 -12.59
CA PHE A 67 26.77 3.42 -12.06
C PHE A 67 26.65 4.70 -12.92
N SER A 68 26.42 4.58 -14.24
CA SER A 68 26.18 5.72 -15.13
C SER A 68 24.83 6.41 -14.93
N ASP A 69 23.92 5.80 -14.17
CA ASP A 69 22.57 6.28 -13.96
C ASP A 69 22.39 7.01 -12.63
N VAL A 70 23.53 7.36 -11.98
CA VAL A 70 23.54 8.19 -10.75
C VAL A 70 22.72 9.45 -10.97
N GLY A 71 21.80 9.73 -10.04
CA GLY A 71 20.86 10.84 -10.14
C GLY A 71 19.52 10.47 -10.76
N MET A 72 19.29 9.22 -11.17
CA MET A 72 17.98 8.74 -11.60
C MET A 72 16.97 8.90 -10.48
N LEU A 73 15.82 9.49 -10.79
CA LEU A 73 14.72 9.72 -9.86
C LEU A 73 13.54 8.82 -10.16
N ILE A 74 12.92 8.28 -9.11
CA ILE A 74 11.68 7.52 -9.19
C ILE A 74 10.83 7.71 -7.94
N PHE A 75 9.51 7.74 -8.10
CA PHE A 75 8.58 7.71 -6.98
C PHE A 75 8.05 6.29 -6.80
N VAL A 76 8.19 5.72 -5.60
CA VAL A 76 7.70 4.38 -5.25
C VAL A 76 6.43 4.53 -4.42
N GLU A 77 5.29 4.20 -5.03
CA GLU A 77 3.96 4.41 -4.44
C GLU A 77 3.76 3.61 -3.15
N ALA A 78 4.21 2.35 -3.11
CA ALA A 78 4.07 1.47 -1.95
C ALA A 78 4.66 2.04 -0.65
N ILE A 79 5.73 2.83 -0.75
CA ILE A 79 6.39 3.45 0.41
C ILE A 79 6.21 4.96 0.45
N GLY A 80 5.50 5.54 -0.55
CA GLY A 80 5.28 6.99 -0.66
C GLY A 80 6.56 7.81 -0.82
N CYS A 81 7.67 7.23 -1.28
CA CYS A 81 8.98 7.88 -1.30
C CYS A 81 9.44 8.26 -2.70
N LEU A 82 9.93 9.50 -2.84
CA LEU A 82 10.78 9.87 -3.97
C LEU A 82 12.19 9.38 -3.68
N GLN A 83 12.73 8.55 -4.57
CA GLN A 83 14.05 7.95 -4.44
C GLN A 83 15.00 8.44 -5.52
N LEU A 84 16.29 8.48 -5.18
CA LEU A 84 17.41 8.77 -6.07
C LEU A 84 18.33 7.55 -6.10
N TRP A 85 18.82 7.18 -7.29
CA TRP A 85 19.90 6.22 -7.44
C TRP A 85 21.24 6.90 -7.20
N ASP A 86 22.01 6.44 -6.21
CA ASP A 86 23.33 7.00 -5.86
C ASP A 86 24.51 6.34 -6.58
N GLY A 87 24.24 5.25 -7.33
CA GLY A 87 25.23 4.45 -8.05
C GLY A 87 25.40 3.04 -7.47
N ASP A 88 24.89 2.80 -6.26
CA ASP A 88 24.93 1.51 -5.55
C ASP A 88 23.55 1.11 -5.02
N SER A 89 22.80 2.08 -4.49
CA SER A 89 21.49 1.87 -3.88
C SER A 89 20.48 2.97 -4.20
N TRP A 90 19.20 2.68 -3.93
CA TRP A 90 18.12 3.65 -3.99
C TRP A 90 17.96 4.35 -2.64
N GLU A 91 18.26 5.66 -2.61
CA GLU A 91 18.18 6.47 -1.41
C GLU A 91 16.88 7.28 -1.37
N ASN A 92 16.23 7.35 -0.21
CA ASN A 92 15.05 8.18 -0.02
C ASN A 92 15.44 9.66 0.06
N ILE A 93 15.01 10.48 -0.90
CA ILE A 93 15.14 11.94 -0.81
C ILE A 93 14.09 12.49 0.15
N THR A 94 12.84 12.09 -0.04
CA THR A 94 11.71 12.48 0.79
C THR A 94 10.61 11.45 0.67
N CYS A 95 9.90 11.21 1.77
CA CYS A 95 8.71 10.37 1.79
C CYS A 95 7.51 11.23 2.18
N VAL A 96 6.44 11.12 1.41
CA VAL A 96 5.14 11.61 1.83
C VAL A 96 4.47 10.48 2.61
N THR A 97 4.00 10.78 3.78
CA THR A 97 2.97 9.92 4.38
C THR A 97 1.77 10.02 3.43
N VAL A 98 1.65 9.04 2.53
CA VAL A 98 0.36 8.82 1.88
C VAL A 98 -0.52 8.45 3.06
N ALA A 99 -1.44 9.34 3.42
CA ALA A 99 -2.51 8.96 4.33
C ALA A 99 -3.33 7.92 3.56
N THR A 100 -2.87 6.66 3.60
CA THR A 100 -3.77 5.54 3.40
C THR A 100 -4.78 5.71 4.52
N PRO A 101 -6.07 5.68 4.25
CA PRO A 101 -7.03 5.59 5.33
C PRO A 101 -6.54 4.43 6.18
N GLU A 102 -6.19 4.75 7.42
CA GLU A 102 -5.61 3.76 8.29
C GLU A 102 -6.71 2.76 8.60
N ILE A 103 -6.57 1.59 8.01
CA ILE A 103 -7.46 0.45 8.25
C ILE A 103 -6.59 -0.70 8.72
N TRP A 104 -7.11 -1.47 9.65
CA TRP A 104 -6.43 -2.62 10.22
C TRP A 104 -7.41 -3.74 10.55
N ILE A 105 -6.89 -4.96 10.68
CA ILE A 105 -7.65 -6.11 11.18
C ILE A 105 -7.85 -5.90 12.68
N ASN A 106 -9.09 -5.88 13.13
CA ASN A 106 -9.51 -5.46 14.48
C ASN A 106 -10.00 -6.61 15.36
N GLU A 107 -10.63 -7.62 14.77
CA GLU A 107 -11.19 -8.78 15.46
C GLU A 107 -11.06 -10.00 14.54
N ILE A 108 -10.75 -11.17 15.09
CA ILE A 108 -10.64 -12.45 14.38
C ILE A 108 -11.29 -13.54 15.23
N HIS A 109 -12.05 -14.43 14.59
CA HIS A 109 -12.52 -15.68 15.17
C HIS A 109 -12.36 -16.80 14.18
N TYR A 110 -11.62 -17.86 14.56
CA TYR A 110 -11.30 -18.97 13.68
C TYR A 110 -11.57 -20.36 14.29
N ASP A 111 -11.62 -20.49 15.65
CA ASP A 111 -11.76 -21.79 16.30
C ASP A 111 -12.51 -21.67 17.63
N ASN A 112 -13.41 -22.63 17.90
CA ASN A 112 -14.10 -22.77 19.18
C ASN A 112 -14.37 -24.24 19.53
N ILE A 113 -14.72 -24.48 20.79
CA ILE A 113 -15.08 -25.83 21.26
C ILE A 113 -16.19 -26.43 20.40
N GLY A 114 -15.91 -27.56 19.79
CA GLY A 114 -16.85 -28.33 18.98
C GLY A 114 -16.83 -27.93 17.52
N THR A 115 -17.98 -27.61 16.94
CA THR A 115 -18.05 -27.15 15.54
C THR A 115 -17.86 -25.65 15.52
N ASP A 116 -16.96 -25.17 14.68
CA ASP A 116 -16.65 -23.76 14.55
C ASP A 116 -17.86 -22.98 14.03
N THR A 117 -18.21 -21.93 14.75
CA THR A 117 -19.39 -21.12 14.46
C THR A 117 -19.08 -19.65 14.66
N GLY A 118 -19.50 -18.82 13.71
CA GLY A 118 -19.31 -17.36 13.79
C GLY A 118 -17.92 -16.91 13.37
N GLU A 119 -17.19 -17.77 12.64
CA GLU A 119 -15.89 -17.38 12.08
C GLU A 119 -15.96 -16.10 11.25
N GLY A 120 -14.88 -15.36 11.27
CA GLY A 120 -14.78 -14.12 10.51
C GLY A 120 -13.64 -13.23 10.96
N PHE A 121 -13.62 -12.08 10.38
CA PHE A 121 -12.71 -11.00 10.75
C PHE A 121 -13.41 -9.65 10.62
N GLU A 122 -12.88 -8.67 11.31
CA GLU A 122 -13.36 -7.29 11.29
C GLU A 122 -12.24 -6.35 10.91
N ILE A 123 -12.58 -5.32 10.15
CA ILE A 123 -11.69 -4.23 9.78
C ILE A 123 -12.14 -2.97 10.52
N ALA A 124 -11.22 -2.33 11.25
CA ALA A 124 -11.41 -1.00 11.81
C ALA A 124 -10.70 0.07 10.98
N GLY A 125 -11.11 1.32 11.14
CA GLY A 125 -10.46 2.47 10.51
C GLY A 125 -11.32 3.72 10.48
N VAL A 126 -10.87 4.70 9.69
CA VAL A 126 -11.56 5.99 9.53
C VAL A 126 -12.94 5.77 8.90
N ALA A 127 -13.97 6.35 9.53
CA ALA A 127 -15.36 6.31 9.04
C ALA A 127 -15.48 6.88 7.61
N GLY A 128 -16.27 6.22 6.78
CA GLY A 128 -16.44 6.57 5.36
C GLY A 128 -15.39 5.96 4.43
N THR A 129 -14.41 5.22 4.95
CA THR A 129 -13.46 4.47 4.10
C THR A 129 -14.20 3.41 3.30
N ASP A 130 -14.02 3.44 1.99
CA ASP A 130 -14.60 2.47 1.05
C ASP A 130 -13.76 1.19 1.03
N LEU A 131 -14.31 0.08 1.53
CA LEU A 131 -13.65 -1.22 1.54
C LEU A 131 -13.79 -2.01 0.24
N ASN A 132 -14.53 -1.54 -0.77
CA ASN A 132 -14.68 -2.24 -2.04
C ASN A 132 -13.36 -2.36 -2.84
N ASP A 133 -12.34 -1.55 -2.52
CA ASP A 133 -10.99 -1.64 -3.10
C ASP A 133 -10.03 -2.52 -2.27
N TYR A 134 -10.57 -3.32 -1.32
CA TYR A 134 -9.76 -4.17 -0.46
C TYR A 134 -10.22 -5.62 -0.48
N GLN A 135 -9.28 -6.51 -0.20
CA GLN A 135 -9.55 -7.94 -0.06
C GLN A 135 -8.71 -8.54 1.06
N MET A 136 -9.21 -9.61 1.65
CA MET A 136 -8.45 -10.47 2.54
C MET A 136 -7.91 -11.66 1.77
N VAL A 137 -6.58 -11.85 1.78
CA VAL A 137 -5.92 -13.01 1.19
C VAL A 137 -5.42 -13.90 2.33
N ARG A 138 -5.86 -15.16 2.33
CA ARG A 138 -5.49 -16.14 3.36
C ARG A 138 -4.26 -16.92 2.94
N TYR A 139 -3.42 -17.25 3.91
CA TYR A 139 -2.17 -17.97 3.73
C TYR A 139 -2.11 -19.16 4.69
N SER A 140 -2.19 -20.38 4.15
CA SER A 140 -2.05 -21.60 4.96
C SER A 140 -0.60 -21.89 5.24
N GLY A 141 -0.25 -22.01 6.51
CA GLY A 141 1.05 -22.46 6.97
C GLY A 141 1.32 -23.94 6.65
N ASN A 142 2.57 -24.33 6.76
CA ASN A 142 3.02 -25.71 6.49
C ASN A 142 3.72 -26.34 7.69
N GLY A 143 3.60 -25.77 8.88
CA GLY A 143 4.27 -26.20 10.10
C GLY A 143 5.79 -26.01 10.12
N ALA A 144 6.36 -25.30 9.11
CA ALA A 144 7.78 -25.01 9.02
C ALA A 144 8.04 -23.50 8.82
N GLY A 145 7.07 -22.65 9.18
CA GLY A 145 7.16 -21.20 9.08
C GLY A 145 7.00 -20.63 7.68
N PHE A 146 6.56 -21.42 6.69
CA PHE A 146 6.25 -20.96 5.35
C PHE A 146 4.77 -21.12 5.06
N ALA A 147 4.20 -20.24 4.25
CA ALA A 147 2.79 -20.29 3.89
C ALA A 147 2.56 -20.02 2.41
N THR A 148 1.48 -20.58 1.89
CA THR A 148 0.98 -20.35 0.53
C THR A 148 -0.44 -19.85 0.58
N THR A 149 -0.85 -19.07 -0.43
CA THR A 149 -2.25 -18.62 -0.53
C THR A 149 -3.21 -19.81 -0.55
N THR A 150 -4.29 -19.71 0.20
CA THR A 150 -5.36 -20.71 0.26
C THR A 150 -6.71 -20.11 -0.10
N GLY A 151 -7.55 -20.91 -0.78
CA GLY A 151 -8.86 -20.47 -1.24
C GLY A 151 -8.81 -19.29 -2.23
N VAL A 152 -9.95 -18.66 -2.46
CA VAL A 152 -10.05 -17.43 -3.22
C VAL A 152 -9.94 -16.22 -2.28
N PRO A 153 -9.38 -15.09 -2.73
CA PRO A 153 -9.42 -13.85 -1.96
C PRO A 153 -10.85 -13.46 -1.58
N ILE A 154 -11.04 -12.98 -0.37
CA ILE A 154 -12.33 -12.50 0.14
C ILE A 154 -12.40 -11.00 -0.12
N ASN A 155 -13.16 -10.59 -1.13
CA ASN A 155 -13.37 -9.17 -1.40
C ASN A 155 -14.18 -8.53 -0.27
N LEU A 156 -13.69 -7.43 0.27
CA LEU A 156 -14.43 -6.63 1.23
C LEU A 156 -15.47 -5.79 0.51
N THR A 157 -16.54 -5.41 1.21
CA THR A 157 -17.60 -4.60 0.62
C THR A 157 -18.17 -3.62 1.65
N GLY A 158 -18.56 -2.43 1.18
CA GLY A 158 -19.21 -1.42 2.02
C GLY A 158 -18.25 -0.35 2.52
N PHE A 159 -18.77 0.49 3.39
CA PHE A 159 -18.05 1.63 3.96
C PHE A 159 -17.95 1.45 5.47
N ILE A 160 -16.82 1.79 6.07
CA ILE A 160 -16.66 1.80 7.53
C ILE A 160 -17.64 2.82 8.11
N PRO A 161 -18.56 2.41 9.01
CA PRO A 161 -19.51 3.31 9.65
C PRO A 161 -18.82 4.26 10.62
N ASN A 162 -19.49 5.36 11.00
CA ASN A 162 -19.02 6.21 12.09
C ASN A 162 -19.67 5.76 13.40
N GLU A 163 -18.87 5.25 14.33
CA GLU A 163 -19.31 4.82 15.66
C GLU A 163 -19.22 5.93 16.73
N GLY A 164 -19.12 7.20 16.28
CA GLY A 164 -19.20 8.37 17.13
C GLY A 164 -17.93 9.16 17.32
N THR A 165 -16.76 8.61 16.90
CA THR A 165 -15.45 9.24 17.07
C THR A 165 -14.77 9.62 15.75
N GLY A 166 -15.45 9.39 14.61
CA GLY A 166 -14.84 9.50 13.28
C GLY A 166 -14.18 8.22 12.80
N PHE A 167 -14.23 7.16 13.60
CA PHE A 167 -13.81 5.80 13.33
C PHE A 167 -14.95 4.83 13.47
N GLY A 168 -14.75 3.60 13.02
CA GLY A 168 -15.70 2.51 13.20
C GLY A 168 -15.14 1.21 12.66
N THR A 169 -16.00 0.20 12.60
CA THR A 169 -15.64 -1.17 12.25
C THR A 169 -16.59 -1.76 11.21
N LEU A 170 -16.09 -2.71 10.43
CA LEU A 170 -16.91 -3.46 9.48
C LEU A 170 -16.47 -4.93 9.45
N ALA A 171 -17.41 -5.81 9.83
CA ALA A 171 -17.15 -7.25 9.93
C ALA A 171 -17.44 -7.98 8.61
N THR A 172 -16.69 -9.05 8.38
CA THR A 172 -16.95 -10.05 7.35
C THR A 172 -17.04 -11.41 8.00
N LEU A 173 -18.28 -11.93 8.12
CA LEU A 173 -18.50 -13.28 8.64
C LEU A 173 -18.30 -14.32 7.54
N LEU A 174 -17.74 -15.44 7.92
CA LEU A 174 -17.41 -16.55 7.04
C LEU A 174 -18.27 -17.79 7.38
N PRO A 175 -18.44 -18.73 6.42
CA PRO A 175 -19.00 -20.03 6.74
C PRO A 175 -18.04 -20.81 7.64
N ALA A 176 -18.53 -21.83 8.32
CA ALA A 176 -17.72 -22.73 9.12
C ALA A 176 -16.53 -23.28 8.30
N ASN A 177 -15.36 -23.37 8.92
CA ASN A 177 -14.06 -23.65 8.29
C ASN A 177 -13.69 -22.62 7.21
N GLY A 178 -14.11 -21.38 7.38
CA GLY A 178 -13.75 -20.25 6.54
C GLY A 178 -12.33 -19.74 6.81
N LEU A 179 -11.85 -19.84 8.05
CA LEU A 179 -10.46 -19.72 8.48
C LEU A 179 -9.94 -21.09 8.93
N GLN A 180 -8.63 -21.25 8.98
CA GLN A 180 -8.03 -22.54 9.41
C GLN A 180 -7.78 -22.53 10.93
N ASN A 181 -7.88 -23.70 11.56
CA ASN A 181 -7.65 -23.89 12.99
C ASN A 181 -6.18 -24.16 13.33
N ASP A 182 -5.28 -23.82 12.45
CA ASP A 182 -3.83 -24.01 12.56
C ASP A 182 -3.16 -22.77 11.97
N ASP A 183 -1.84 -22.68 11.94
CA ASP A 183 -1.07 -21.53 11.50
C ASP A 183 -1.57 -20.93 10.16
N GLU A 184 -2.41 -19.91 10.24
CA GLU A 184 -2.90 -19.16 9.08
C GLU A 184 -2.45 -17.68 9.12
N GLY A 185 -2.12 -17.16 7.94
CA GLY A 185 -1.84 -15.74 7.73
C GLY A 185 -2.99 -15.04 7.02
N LEU A 186 -3.27 -13.81 7.45
CA LEU A 186 -4.28 -12.93 6.89
C LEU A 186 -3.61 -11.68 6.32
N ALA A 187 -3.60 -11.53 5.00
CA ALA A 187 -3.10 -10.33 4.35
C ALA A 187 -4.25 -9.43 3.89
N LEU A 188 -4.36 -8.26 4.49
CA LEU A 188 -5.25 -7.18 4.03
C LEU A 188 -4.59 -6.46 2.86
N VAL A 189 -5.19 -6.54 1.69
CA VAL A 189 -4.59 -6.10 0.43
C VAL A 189 -5.47 -5.06 -0.26
N LYS A 190 -4.86 -3.96 -0.72
CA LYS A 190 -5.54 -3.00 -1.59
C LYS A 190 -5.53 -3.49 -3.03
N ILE A 191 -6.71 -3.73 -3.61
CA ILE A 191 -6.87 -4.38 -4.92
C ILE A 191 -6.25 -3.53 -6.04
N SER A 192 -6.54 -2.23 -6.07
CA SER A 192 -6.11 -1.31 -7.14
C SER A 192 -4.58 -1.19 -7.28
N THR A 193 -3.84 -1.41 -6.20
CA THR A 193 -2.37 -1.28 -6.18
C THR A 193 -1.64 -2.60 -5.96
N GLY A 194 -2.32 -3.63 -5.45
CA GLY A 194 -1.71 -4.88 -4.98
C GLY A 194 -0.90 -4.74 -3.68
N ASN A 195 -0.96 -3.57 -3.03
CA ASN A 195 -0.22 -3.33 -1.79
C ASN A 195 -0.83 -4.11 -0.62
N VAL A 196 0.02 -4.79 0.13
CA VAL A 196 -0.34 -5.38 1.41
C VAL A 196 -0.33 -4.28 2.46
N ILE A 197 -1.50 -4.01 3.05
CA ILE A 197 -1.69 -3.02 4.11
C ILE A 197 -1.22 -3.60 5.45
N GLN A 198 -1.58 -4.86 5.69
CA GLN A 198 -1.24 -5.59 6.91
C GLN A 198 -1.12 -7.08 6.59
N PHE A 199 -0.14 -7.77 7.20
CA PHE A 199 -0.01 -9.22 7.11
C PHE A 199 0.17 -9.79 8.51
N LEU A 200 -0.90 -10.27 9.08
CA LEU A 200 -0.96 -10.89 10.40
C LEU A 200 -1.00 -12.41 10.29
N SER A 201 -0.66 -13.08 11.38
CA SER A 201 -0.88 -14.51 11.56
C SER A 201 -1.23 -14.81 13.00
N TYR A 202 -1.91 -15.91 13.23
CA TYR A 202 -2.09 -16.50 14.56
C TYR A 202 -1.30 -17.82 14.65
N GLU A 203 -1.04 -18.25 15.90
CA GLU A 203 -0.27 -19.43 16.31
C GLU A 203 1.21 -19.35 15.97
N ASP A 204 1.63 -19.07 14.73
CA ASP A 204 3.04 -18.91 14.36
C ASP A 204 3.27 -17.73 13.41
N SER A 205 4.54 -17.34 13.24
CA SER A 205 4.94 -16.36 12.21
C SER A 205 5.23 -17.08 10.90
N LEU A 206 4.73 -16.55 9.78
CA LEU A 206 4.75 -17.19 8.48
C LEU A 206 5.48 -16.34 7.43
N ILE A 207 6.27 -17.00 6.59
CA ILE A 207 6.86 -16.38 5.39
C ILE A 207 6.00 -16.75 4.18
N ALA A 208 5.35 -15.78 3.55
CA ALA A 208 4.56 -16.01 2.35
C ALA A 208 5.46 -16.37 1.16
N THR A 209 5.17 -17.49 0.50
CA THR A 209 5.95 -18.00 -0.65
C THR A 209 5.34 -17.66 -2.00
N ASN A 210 4.12 -17.14 -2.02
CA ASN A 210 3.42 -16.69 -3.23
C ASN A 210 2.39 -15.58 -2.90
N GLY A 211 1.61 -15.17 -3.88
CA GLY A 211 0.54 -14.18 -3.72
C GLY A 211 1.04 -12.76 -3.41
N PRO A 212 0.15 -11.86 -2.99
CA PRO A 212 0.50 -10.44 -2.74
C PRO A 212 1.56 -10.23 -1.67
N ALA A 213 1.57 -11.05 -0.61
CA ALA A 213 2.54 -10.96 0.49
C ALA A 213 3.84 -11.75 0.23
N MET A 214 4.09 -12.25 -0.99
CA MET A 214 5.27 -13.06 -1.29
C MET A 214 6.57 -12.42 -0.79
N GLY A 215 7.32 -13.18 0.03
CA GLY A 215 8.58 -12.75 0.66
C GLY A 215 8.41 -11.94 1.95
N MET A 216 7.17 -11.58 2.34
CA MET A 216 6.90 -10.92 3.61
C MET A 216 6.84 -11.95 4.74
N VAL A 217 7.20 -11.51 5.94
CA VAL A 217 6.99 -12.23 7.20
C VAL A 217 5.75 -11.65 7.86
N SER A 218 4.81 -12.51 8.28
CA SER A 218 3.63 -12.06 9.02
C SER A 218 3.99 -11.63 10.45
N GLU A 219 3.24 -10.68 10.98
CA GLU A 219 3.24 -10.37 12.40
C GLU A 219 2.34 -11.40 13.11
N ASN A 220 2.93 -12.21 14.01
CA ASN A 220 2.14 -13.08 14.88
C ASN A 220 1.44 -12.24 15.94
N ILE A 221 0.10 -12.33 16.01
CA ILE A 221 -0.70 -11.54 16.95
C ILE A 221 -0.50 -11.95 18.41
N GLY A 222 0.17 -13.09 18.68
CA GLY A 222 0.57 -13.53 20.00
C GLY A 222 -0.56 -14.10 20.87
N VAL A 223 -1.76 -14.22 20.34
CA VAL A 223 -2.93 -14.86 20.96
C VAL A 223 -3.53 -15.86 19.97
N SER A 224 -4.19 -16.91 20.50
CA SER A 224 -4.77 -17.97 19.68
C SER A 224 -6.08 -18.48 20.27
N GLU A 225 -6.85 -19.16 19.47
CA GLU A 225 -8.04 -19.91 19.83
C GLU A 225 -7.74 -21.41 19.84
N SER A 226 -8.66 -22.20 20.34
CA SER A 226 -8.47 -23.65 20.46
C SER A 226 -9.79 -24.38 20.51
N ASN A 227 -9.91 -25.44 19.75
CA ASN A 227 -11.02 -26.39 19.74
C ASN A 227 -11.36 -26.99 21.14
N THR A 228 -10.47 -26.86 22.11
CA THR A 228 -10.65 -27.44 23.44
C THR A 228 -10.94 -26.42 24.54
N THR A 229 -10.59 -25.17 24.35
CA THR A 229 -10.65 -24.15 25.41
C THR A 229 -11.37 -22.86 25.05
N THR A 230 -11.50 -22.51 23.76
CA THR A 230 -12.18 -21.29 23.34
C THR A 230 -13.70 -21.43 23.41
N PRO A 231 -14.41 -20.67 24.26
CA PRO A 231 -15.86 -20.73 24.32
C PRO A 231 -16.52 -20.25 23.04
N VAL A 232 -17.61 -20.88 22.66
CA VAL A 232 -18.46 -20.41 21.54
C VAL A 232 -18.92 -18.97 21.78
N GLY A 233 -18.79 -18.12 20.76
CA GLY A 233 -19.19 -16.71 20.82
C GLY A 233 -18.17 -15.78 21.44
N THR A 234 -16.90 -16.24 21.54
CA THR A 234 -15.76 -15.37 21.85
C THR A 234 -14.88 -15.18 20.60
N SER A 235 -13.95 -14.23 20.67
CA SER A 235 -13.04 -13.91 19.57
C SER A 235 -11.71 -13.34 20.11
N LEU A 236 -10.75 -13.21 19.22
CA LEU A 236 -9.50 -12.47 19.42
C LEU A 236 -9.76 -11.01 19.05
N GLN A 237 -9.49 -10.09 19.97
CA GLN A 237 -9.85 -8.67 19.82
C GLN A 237 -8.68 -7.76 20.15
N LEU A 238 -8.60 -6.62 19.45
CA LEU A 238 -7.75 -5.51 19.85
C LEU A 238 -8.40 -4.71 20.97
N VAL A 239 -7.62 -4.34 21.98
CA VAL A 239 -8.02 -3.48 23.12
C VAL A 239 -7.00 -2.38 23.31
N GLY A 240 -7.40 -1.25 23.91
CA GLY A 240 -6.54 -0.08 24.14
C GLY A 240 -7.21 1.20 23.69
N THR A 241 -6.43 2.30 23.60
CA THR A 241 -6.94 3.62 23.20
C THR A 241 -5.97 4.25 22.22
N GLY A 242 -6.48 4.70 21.07
CA GLY A 242 -5.72 5.38 20.03
C GLY A 242 -6.43 5.41 18.71
N ASN A 243 -5.69 5.63 17.62
CA ASN A 243 -6.26 5.70 16.28
C ASN A 243 -5.39 5.01 15.20
N GLU A 244 -4.37 4.30 15.62
CA GLU A 244 -3.47 3.51 14.78
C GLU A 244 -3.37 2.08 15.32
N TYR A 245 -3.15 1.09 14.47
CA TYR A 245 -3.03 -0.32 14.88
C TYR A 245 -2.06 -0.53 16.05
N VAL A 246 -0.94 0.19 16.04
CA VAL A 246 0.11 0.06 17.06
C VAL A 246 -0.29 0.55 18.46
N ASP A 247 -1.40 1.28 18.57
CA ASP A 247 -1.94 1.75 19.86
C ASP A 247 -2.69 0.65 20.61
N PHE A 248 -2.96 -0.48 19.95
CA PHE A 248 -3.80 -1.55 20.48
C PHE A 248 -2.99 -2.82 20.73
N THR A 249 -3.54 -3.68 21.55
CA THR A 249 -2.95 -4.98 21.87
C THR A 249 -4.00 -6.08 21.70
N TRP A 250 -3.61 -7.19 21.10
CA TRP A 250 -4.46 -8.36 20.95
C TRP A 250 -4.75 -9.03 22.29
N THR A 251 -5.99 -9.46 22.48
CA THR A 251 -6.46 -10.23 23.65
C THR A 251 -7.39 -11.36 23.21
N THR A 252 -7.57 -12.35 24.07
CA THR A 252 -8.42 -13.52 23.85
C THR A 252 -9.55 -13.60 24.87
N GLY A 253 -10.58 -14.40 24.58
CA GLY A 253 -11.65 -14.74 25.53
C GLY A 253 -12.72 -13.66 25.73
N SER A 254 -12.70 -12.59 24.94
CA SER A 254 -13.77 -11.57 24.92
C SER A 254 -14.98 -12.08 24.16
N VAL A 255 -16.19 -11.65 24.56
CA VAL A 255 -17.40 -11.89 23.76
C VAL A 255 -17.21 -11.20 22.41
N ALA A 256 -17.49 -11.93 21.32
CA ALA A 256 -17.36 -11.40 19.96
C ALA A 256 -18.23 -10.15 19.77
N SER A 257 -17.65 -9.13 19.13
CA SER A 257 -18.25 -7.79 18.93
C SER A 257 -18.39 -7.41 17.46
N PHE A 258 -18.31 -8.35 16.55
CA PHE A 258 -18.35 -8.13 15.11
C PHE A 258 -19.38 -7.09 14.67
N GLY A 259 -18.94 -6.02 14.02
CA GLY A 259 -19.74 -4.89 13.57
C GLY A 259 -19.87 -3.76 14.60
N ALA A 260 -19.06 -3.80 15.66
CA ALA A 260 -18.97 -2.73 16.65
C ALA A 260 -17.59 -2.71 17.32
N THR A 261 -17.12 -1.56 17.72
CA THR A 261 -15.85 -1.40 18.48
C THR A 261 -15.77 -2.39 19.64
N ASN A 262 -14.62 -3.04 19.79
CA ASN A 262 -14.37 -4.09 20.78
C ASN A 262 -14.55 -3.60 22.22
N THR A 263 -14.97 -4.50 23.10
CA THR A 263 -15.04 -4.18 24.54
C THR A 263 -13.64 -3.86 25.09
N GLY A 264 -13.46 -2.66 25.63
CA GLY A 264 -12.17 -2.20 26.14
C GLY A 264 -11.26 -1.54 25.08
N GLN A 265 -11.79 -1.33 23.86
CA GLN A 265 -11.16 -0.53 22.83
C GLN A 265 -11.81 0.86 22.76
N VAL A 266 -11.00 1.89 22.56
CA VAL A 266 -11.44 3.26 22.28
C VAL A 266 -10.66 3.77 21.07
N ILE A 267 -11.34 3.89 19.93
CA ILE A 267 -10.74 4.43 18.69
C ILE A 267 -11.12 5.93 18.61
N ASN A 268 -10.16 6.88 18.58
CA ASN A 268 -10.42 8.31 18.66
C ASN A 268 -9.34 9.17 17.98
#